data_702d481790c7a7dc404b65fac956e06f
#
_entry.id   702d481790c7a7dc404b65fac956e06f
#
_cell.length_a   1.000
_cell.length_b   1.000
_cell.length_c   1.000
_cell.angle_alpha   90.00
_cell.angle_beta   90.00
_cell.angle_gamma   90.00
#
_symmetry.space_group_name_H-M   'P 1'
#
loop_
_entity.id
_entity.type
_entity.pdbx_description
1 polymer ?
#
loop_
_entity_poly.entity_id
_entity_poly.type
_entity_poly.pdbx_seq_one_letter_code
_entity_poly.pdbx_strand_id
1 'polypeptide(L)'
;MATEMATELKQELMRVRREARELYSRDQVEEAVAKVAIKLAEDYSERFPVFVTIMNGGIVFAGQLLTRLDFPLEVDYLHASRYLGETSGGDVHWIVTPSANL
;
A
#
# COMPACT_ATOMS: atom_id res chain seq x y z
N MET A 1 -11.85 -18.06 25.13
CA MET A 1 -12.67 -17.19 24.27
C MET A 1 -11.85 -16.48 23.21
N ALA A 2 -10.85 -15.69 23.58
CA ALA A 2 -10.01 -15.03 22.57
C ALA A 2 -9.29 -16.02 21.65
N THR A 3 -8.86 -17.18 22.17
CA THR A 3 -8.21 -18.24 21.38
C THR A 3 -9.15 -18.87 20.36
N GLU A 4 -10.42 -19.09 20.75
CA GLU A 4 -11.41 -19.66 19.84
C GLU A 4 -11.76 -18.70 18.72
N MET A 5 -11.92 -17.41 19.04
CA MET A 5 -12.18 -16.37 18.04
C MET A 5 -11.01 -16.25 17.06
N ALA A 6 -9.78 -16.29 17.57
CA ALA A 6 -8.59 -16.24 16.72
C ALA A 6 -8.50 -17.47 15.81
N THR A 7 -8.86 -18.65 16.32
CA THR A 7 -8.87 -19.87 15.53
C THR A 7 -9.93 -19.84 14.43
N GLU A 8 -11.14 -19.36 14.76
CA GLU A 8 -12.22 -19.23 13.80
C GLU A 8 -11.85 -18.22 12.70
N LEU A 9 -11.28 -17.07 13.09
CA LEU A 9 -10.83 -16.08 12.13
C LEU A 9 -9.74 -16.63 11.21
N LYS A 10 -8.79 -17.36 11.77
CA LYS A 10 -7.73 -17.99 10.99
C LYS A 10 -8.29 -18.98 9.98
N GLN A 11 -9.25 -19.82 10.40
CA GLN A 11 -9.88 -20.79 9.52
C GLN A 11 -10.63 -20.10 8.39
N GLU A 12 -11.35 -19.01 8.69
CA GLU A 12 -12.06 -18.24 7.70
C GLU A 12 -11.12 -17.61 6.69
N LEU A 13 -10.02 -17.00 7.15
CA LEU A 13 -9.02 -16.43 6.28
C LEU A 13 -8.37 -17.48 5.37
N MET A 14 -8.09 -18.65 5.90
CA MET A 14 -7.54 -19.74 5.11
C MET A 14 -8.53 -20.26 4.07
N ARG A 15 -9.81 -20.30 4.41
CA ARG A 15 -10.87 -20.68 3.48
C ARG A 15 -10.95 -19.68 2.33
N VAL A 16 -10.98 -18.39 2.65
CA VAL A 16 -11.03 -17.33 1.65
C VAL A 16 -9.82 -17.42 0.73
N ARG A 17 -8.64 -17.66 1.27
CA ARG A 17 -7.43 -17.81 0.49
C ARG A 17 -7.49 -19.00 -0.47
N ARG A 18 -8.03 -20.14 -0.02
CA ARG A 18 -8.16 -21.33 -0.87
C ARG A 18 -9.16 -21.15 -2.00
N GLU A 19 -10.24 -20.42 -1.72
CA GLU A 19 -11.31 -20.18 -2.69
C GLU A 19 -11.03 -18.96 -3.59
N ALA A 20 -10.08 -18.12 -3.21
CA ALA A 20 -9.74 -16.94 -3.96
C ALA A 20 -9.13 -17.29 -5.31
N ARG A 21 -9.55 -16.55 -6.32
CA ARG A 21 -8.97 -16.68 -7.65
C ARG A 21 -7.71 -15.83 -7.74
N GLU A 22 -6.61 -16.42 -8.14
CA GLU A 22 -5.39 -15.68 -8.40
C GLU A 22 -5.54 -14.92 -9.71
N LEU A 23 -5.48 -13.59 -9.65
CA LEU A 23 -5.54 -12.73 -10.82
C LEU A 23 -4.14 -12.50 -11.41
N TYR A 24 -3.13 -12.34 -10.54
CA TYR A 24 -1.75 -12.13 -10.91
C TYR A 24 -0.86 -12.93 -9.98
N SER A 25 0.18 -13.53 -10.54
CA SER A 25 1.17 -14.23 -9.74
C SER A 25 2.11 -13.24 -9.02
N ARG A 26 2.84 -13.73 -8.02
CA ARG A 26 3.86 -12.94 -7.36
C ARG A 26 4.88 -12.41 -8.37
N ASP A 27 5.34 -13.25 -9.27
CA ASP A 27 6.34 -12.86 -10.27
C ASP A 27 5.83 -11.75 -11.19
N GLN A 28 4.57 -11.83 -11.59
CA GLN A 28 3.94 -10.77 -12.38
C GLN A 28 3.87 -9.45 -11.63
N VAL A 29 3.53 -9.49 -10.35
CA VAL A 29 3.48 -8.29 -9.50
C VAL A 29 4.88 -7.72 -9.32
N GLU A 30 5.87 -8.55 -9.03
CA GLU A 30 7.26 -8.09 -8.86
C GLU A 30 7.80 -7.47 -10.14
N GLU A 31 7.49 -8.04 -11.29
CA GLU A 31 7.89 -7.46 -12.57
C GLU A 31 7.24 -6.09 -12.80
N ALA A 32 5.96 -5.96 -12.46
CA ALA A 32 5.27 -4.68 -12.58
C ALA A 32 5.86 -3.62 -11.65
N VAL A 33 6.19 -3.99 -10.42
CA VAL A 33 6.83 -3.09 -9.47
C VAL A 33 8.21 -2.65 -9.98
N ALA A 34 8.97 -3.59 -10.55
CA ALA A 34 10.28 -3.27 -11.12
C ALA A 34 10.17 -2.25 -12.27
N LYS A 35 9.17 -2.39 -13.12
CA LYS A 35 8.93 -1.45 -14.22
C LYS A 35 8.57 -0.05 -13.70
N VAL A 36 7.73 0.02 -12.67
CA VAL A 36 7.38 1.29 -12.04
C VAL A 36 8.62 1.95 -11.43
N ALA A 37 9.47 1.16 -10.76
CA ALA A 37 10.70 1.67 -10.17
C ALA A 37 11.64 2.29 -11.22
N ILE A 38 11.80 1.63 -12.36
CA ILE A 38 12.62 2.14 -13.47
C ILE A 38 12.06 3.47 -13.96
N LYS A 39 10.76 3.54 -14.16
CA LYS A 39 10.11 4.77 -14.64
C LYS A 39 10.27 5.92 -13.65
N LEU A 40 10.10 5.64 -12.36
CA LEU A 40 10.29 6.65 -11.33
C LEU A 40 11.73 7.14 -11.27
N ALA A 41 12.71 6.25 -11.43
CA ALA A 41 14.11 6.64 -11.46
C ALA A 41 14.41 7.55 -12.64
N GLU A 42 13.87 7.25 -13.81
CA GLU A 42 14.04 8.09 -15.00
C GLU A 42 13.48 9.50 -14.77
N ASP A 43 12.33 9.60 -14.11
CA ASP A 43 11.62 10.87 -13.97
C ASP A 43 12.09 11.68 -12.76
N TYR A 44 12.55 11.04 -11.67
CA TYR A 44 12.73 11.71 -10.39
C TYR A 44 14.10 11.55 -9.75
N SER A 45 15.01 10.76 -10.30
CA SER A 45 16.28 10.47 -9.63
C SER A 45 17.12 11.72 -9.30
N GLU A 46 16.95 12.80 -10.04
CA GLU A 46 17.71 14.05 -9.83
C GLU A 46 16.88 15.15 -9.16
N ARG A 47 15.66 14.84 -8.74
CA ARG A 47 14.73 15.83 -8.23
C ARG A 47 14.51 15.81 -6.73
N PHE A 48 15.09 14.88 -6.01
CA PHE A 48 14.89 14.68 -4.59
C PHE A 48 13.40 14.69 -4.22
N PRO A 49 12.62 13.72 -4.72
CA PRO A 49 11.17 13.74 -4.53
C PRO A 49 10.76 13.37 -3.11
N VAL A 50 9.52 13.72 -2.77
CA VAL A 50 8.87 13.22 -1.57
C VAL A 50 7.98 12.05 -1.97
N PHE A 51 8.24 10.89 -1.38
CA PHE A 51 7.44 9.68 -1.59
C PHE A 51 6.41 9.59 -0.45
N VAL A 52 5.14 9.76 -0.78
CA VAL A 52 4.07 9.75 0.22
C VAL A 52 3.27 8.46 0.08
N THR A 53 3.20 7.69 1.15
CA THR A 53 2.44 6.45 1.18
C THR A 53 1.08 6.68 1.82
N ILE A 54 0.04 6.17 1.18
CA ILE A 54 -1.31 6.22 1.72
C ILE A 54 -1.54 4.97 2.57
N MET A 55 -1.62 5.17 3.88
CA MET A 55 -1.81 4.07 4.83
C MET A 55 -3.29 3.68 4.91
N ASN A 56 -3.63 2.46 5.20
CA ASN A 56 -2.68 1.33 5.36
C ASN A 56 -2.51 0.58 4.04
N GLY A 57 -3.44 0.81 3.08
CA GLY A 57 -3.52 0.04 1.85
C GLY A 57 -2.25 0.07 1.00
N GLY A 58 -1.52 1.18 1.03
CA GLY A 58 -0.32 1.34 0.22
C GLY A 58 0.96 0.79 0.83
N ILE A 59 0.92 0.27 2.08
CA ILE A 59 2.16 -0.05 2.80
C ILE A 59 2.97 -1.18 2.15
N VAL A 60 2.30 -2.23 1.67
CA VAL A 60 3.00 -3.36 1.04
C VAL A 60 3.63 -2.93 -0.29
N PHE A 61 2.87 -2.24 -1.12
CA PHE A 61 3.37 -1.74 -2.40
C PHE A 61 4.53 -0.77 -2.18
N ALA A 62 4.39 0.17 -1.24
CA ALA A 62 5.46 1.12 -0.92
C ALA A 62 6.73 0.41 -0.46
N GLY A 63 6.59 -0.60 0.40
CA GLY A 63 7.74 -1.38 0.87
C GLY A 63 8.46 -2.09 -0.27
N GLN A 64 7.74 -2.67 -1.20
CA GLN A 64 8.34 -3.32 -2.36
C GLN A 64 9.00 -2.32 -3.31
N LEU A 65 8.35 -1.19 -3.53
CA LEU A 65 8.83 -0.18 -4.47
C LEU A 65 10.06 0.54 -3.93
N LEU A 66 10.04 0.97 -2.67
CA LEU A 66 11.12 1.74 -2.07
C LEU A 66 12.46 0.99 -2.07
N THR A 67 12.46 -0.33 -1.93
CA THR A 67 13.67 -1.12 -1.98
C THR A 67 14.34 -1.13 -3.36
N ARG A 68 13.61 -0.74 -4.39
CA ARG A 68 14.10 -0.70 -5.76
C ARG A 68 14.49 0.70 -6.23
N LEU A 69 14.26 1.72 -5.40
CA LEU A 69 14.58 3.10 -5.75
C LEU A 69 15.99 3.42 -5.22
N ASP A 70 16.94 3.57 -6.14
CA ASP A 70 18.36 3.76 -5.83
C ASP A 70 18.76 5.21 -6.03
N PHE A 71 18.03 6.11 -5.39
CA PHE A 71 18.34 7.54 -5.43
C PHE A 71 17.79 8.22 -4.18
N PRO A 72 18.34 9.40 -3.80
CA PRO A 72 17.88 10.11 -2.61
C PRO A 72 16.44 10.58 -2.75
N LEU A 73 15.65 10.32 -1.73
CA LEU A 73 14.27 10.77 -1.64
C LEU A 73 13.86 10.92 -0.18
N GLU A 74 12.81 11.69 0.05
CA GLU A 74 12.20 11.80 1.36
C GLU A 74 10.98 10.90 1.42
N VAL A 75 10.78 10.20 2.53
CA VAL A 75 9.64 9.31 2.71
C VAL A 75 8.70 9.89 3.75
N ASP A 76 7.43 9.93 3.43
CA ASP A 76 6.39 10.36 4.35
C ASP A 76 5.17 9.47 4.16
N TYR A 77 4.17 9.66 4.99
CA TYR A 77 2.93 8.91 4.87
C TYR A 77 1.76 9.77 5.30
N LEU A 78 0.59 9.37 4.85
CA LEU A 78 -0.67 9.91 5.33
C LEU A 78 -1.63 8.76 5.61
N HIS A 79 -2.58 8.98 6.50
CA HIS A 79 -3.63 8.02 6.77
C HIS A 79 -4.96 8.76 6.70
N ALA A 80 -5.75 8.40 5.72
CA ALA A 80 -7.06 8.96 5.50
C ALA A 80 -8.03 7.84 5.17
N SER A 81 -9.28 7.99 5.59
CA SER A 81 -10.32 7.04 5.26
C SER A 81 -11.57 7.78 4.83
N ARG A 82 -12.38 7.13 4.01
CA ARG A 82 -13.71 7.64 3.69
C ARG A 82 -14.68 7.15 4.75
N TYR A 83 -15.73 7.94 4.95
CA TYR A 83 -16.78 7.56 5.87
C TYR A 83 -17.51 6.33 5.34
N LEU A 84 -17.48 5.25 6.12
CA LEU A 84 -17.96 3.94 5.68
C LEU A 84 -19.50 3.83 5.57
N GLY A 85 -20.25 4.79 6.10
CA GLY A 85 -21.71 4.79 6.01
C GLY A 85 -22.26 5.37 4.73
N GLU A 86 -21.42 5.90 3.86
CA GLU A 86 -21.85 6.55 2.63
C GLU A 86 -21.46 5.70 1.43
N THR A 87 -22.40 5.56 0.48
CA THR A 87 -22.22 4.70 -0.68
C THR A 87 -21.54 5.37 -1.86
N SER A 88 -21.38 6.67 -1.83
CA SER A 88 -20.78 7.42 -2.93
C SER A 88 -19.98 8.60 -2.43
N GLY A 89 -18.67 8.47 -2.51
CA GLY A 89 -17.77 9.59 -2.35
C GLY A 89 -17.90 10.40 -1.06
N GLY A 90 -18.09 9.73 0.07
CA GLY A 90 -18.15 10.42 1.36
C GLY A 90 -16.91 11.23 1.67
N ASP A 91 -17.01 12.11 2.66
CA ASP A 91 -15.91 12.97 3.08
C ASP A 91 -14.68 12.16 3.49
N VAL A 92 -13.51 12.68 3.16
CA VAL A 92 -12.23 12.09 3.57
C VAL A 92 -11.95 12.48 5.01
N HIS A 93 -11.72 11.49 5.85
CA HIS A 93 -11.31 11.68 7.24
C HIS A 93 -9.81 11.53 7.35
N TRP A 94 -9.13 12.59 7.75
CA TRP A 94 -7.69 12.59 7.97
C TRP A 94 -7.38 12.04 9.34
N ILE A 95 -6.74 10.87 9.41
CA ILE A 95 -6.27 10.26 10.65
C ILE A 95 -4.85 10.74 10.93
N VAL A 96 -4.01 10.77 9.90
CA VAL A 96 -2.64 11.31 9.97
C VAL A 96 -2.39 12.12 8.71
N THR A 97 -1.96 13.35 8.88
CA THR A 97 -1.55 14.20 7.77
C THR A 97 -0.05 14.07 7.52
N PRO A 98 0.41 14.26 6.27
CA PRO A 98 1.84 14.19 5.99
C PRO A 98 2.63 15.24 6.77
N SER A 99 3.85 14.88 7.18
CA SER A 99 4.76 15.81 7.86
C SER A 99 5.50 16.69 6.87
N ALA A 100 5.71 16.20 5.65
CA ALA A 100 6.41 16.95 4.63
C ALA A 100 5.59 18.15 4.16
N ASN A 101 6.28 19.21 3.79
CA ASN A 101 5.67 20.38 3.21
C ASN A 101 5.41 20.13 1.73
N LEU A 102 4.18 19.79 1.44
CA LEU A 102 3.77 19.44 0.08
C LEU A 102 3.24 20.63 -0.70
#